data_0464e362663611d806228e300d5f44d9
#
_entry.id   0464e362663611d806228e300d5f44d9
#
_cell.length_a   1.000
_cell.length_b   1.000
_cell.length_c   1.000
_cell.angle_alpha   90.00
_cell.angle_beta   90.00
_cell.angle_gamma   90.00
#
_symmetry.space_group_name_H-M   'P 1'
#
loop_
_entity.id
_entity.type
_entity.pdbx_description
1 polymer ?
#
loop_
_entity_poly.entity_id
_entity_poly.type
_entity_poly.pdbx_seq_one_letter_code
_entity_poly.pdbx_strand_id
1 'polypeptide(L)'
;MDFIDIGLSLTALIILEVVLGIDNLVILSILTEKLPHEKRKKARRWGLTFAWITRLLLLGSAVFVFLVKLVKPILTIGSMVFSARDLFLISGGAFLIWKSTDEIHKDVIHEPLMEPVSKNVSSSATFRGVVIQIALLDIIFSLDSVLTAVGLTSHFTVMALAITIAIIIMIWASEPVSKFISEHPTIKMLALSYLILIGTVLVADGFEFHVPRGYLYFAMGFSLAVESLNLIKHERVKRKKLNRE
;
A
#
# COMPACT_ATOMS: atom_id res chain seq x y z
N MET A 1 -20.01 10.95 -25.28
CA MET A 1 -20.23 10.07 -24.13
C MET A 1 -21.49 10.51 -23.43
N ASP A 2 -22.43 9.59 -23.29
CA ASP A 2 -23.67 9.85 -22.58
C ASP A 2 -23.38 10.00 -21.08
N PHE A 3 -24.23 10.73 -20.36
CA PHE A 3 -24.10 10.91 -18.89
C PHE A 3 -24.00 9.57 -18.14
N ILE A 4 -24.59 8.52 -18.69
CA ILE A 4 -24.55 7.15 -18.17
C ILE A 4 -23.12 6.58 -18.29
N ASP A 5 -22.47 6.75 -19.41
CA ASP A 5 -21.10 6.26 -19.65
C ASP A 5 -20.08 6.94 -18.72
N ILE A 6 -20.25 8.25 -18.49
CA ILE A 6 -19.42 9.02 -17.56
C ILE A 6 -19.63 8.51 -16.12
N GLY A 7 -20.88 8.29 -15.72
CA GLY A 7 -21.22 7.76 -14.39
C GLY A 7 -20.67 6.36 -14.15
N LEU A 8 -20.77 5.46 -15.13
CA LEU A 8 -20.21 4.11 -15.05
C LEU A 8 -18.68 4.12 -14.99
N SER A 9 -18.03 4.93 -15.84
CA SER A 9 -16.57 5.07 -15.84
C SER A 9 -16.07 5.65 -14.52
N LEU A 10 -16.72 6.68 -13.98
CA LEU A 10 -16.37 7.28 -12.71
C LEU A 10 -16.50 6.26 -11.56
N THR A 11 -17.62 5.53 -11.51
CA THR A 11 -17.88 4.52 -10.47
C THR A 11 -16.84 3.39 -10.54
N ALA A 12 -16.57 2.88 -11.75
CA ALA A 12 -15.57 1.84 -11.96
C ALA A 12 -14.17 2.30 -11.51
N LEU A 13 -13.78 3.53 -11.87
CA LEU A 13 -12.51 4.12 -11.45
C LEU A 13 -12.42 4.32 -9.95
N ILE A 14 -13.49 4.81 -9.29
CA ILE A 14 -13.50 4.95 -7.82
C ILE A 14 -13.29 3.58 -7.15
N ILE A 15 -14.04 2.56 -7.59
CA ILE A 15 -13.89 1.21 -7.05
C ILE A 15 -12.46 0.70 -7.26
N LEU A 16 -11.92 0.86 -8.45
CA LEU A 16 -10.57 0.45 -8.78
C LEU A 16 -9.52 1.17 -7.92
N GLU A 17 -9.61 2.50 -7.80
CA GLU A 17 -8.70 3.30 -6.96
C GLU A 17 -8.80 2.94 -5.48
N VAL A 18 -10.00 2.66 -4.96
CA VAL A 18 -10.18 2.22 -3.57
C VAL A 18 -9.59 0.83 -3.36
N VAL A 19 -9.83 -0.11 -4.27
CA VAL A 19 -9.27 -1.47 -4.19
C VAL A 19 -7.74 -1.44 -4.26
N LEU A 20 -7.17 -0.68 -5.22
CA LEU A 20 -5.72 -0.46 -5.34
C LEU A 20 -5.15 0.32 -4.13
N GLY A 21 -5.98 1.11 -3.44
CA GLY A 21 -5.60 1.90 -2.28
C GLY A 21 -5.60 1.12 -0.96
N ILE A 22 -6.14 -0.09 -0.91
CA ILE A 22 -6.15 -0.92 0.33
C ILE A 22 -4.72 -1.19 0.77
N ASP A 23 -3.83 -1.54 -0.14
CA ASP A 23 -2.42 -1.82 0.14
C ASP A 23 -1.73 -0.60 0.75
N ASN A 24 -2.03 0.59 0.20
CA ASN A 24 -1.52 1.86 0.70
C ASN A 24 -2.01 2.15 2.13
N LEU A 25 -3.27 1.83 2.45
CA LEU A 25 -3.82 2.00 3.80
C LEU A 25 -3.15 1.06 4.81
N VAL A 26 -2.86 -0.17 4.41
CA VAL A 26 -2.17 -1.16 5.25
C VAL A 26 -0.76 -0.68 5.59
N ILE A 27 0.02 -0.30 4.58
CA ILE A 27 1.39 0.22 4.76
C ILE A 27 1.40 1.47 5.63
N LEU A 28 0.52 2.41 5.33
CA LEU A 28 0.35 3.65 6.07
C LEU A 28 0.02 3.38 7.54
N SER A 29 -0.80 2.37 7.83
CA SER A 29 -1.13 1.96 9.18
C SER A 29 0.09 1.44 9.93
N ILE A 30 0.85 0.51 9.32
CA ILE A 30 2.06 -0.08 9.90
C ILE A 30 3.15 0.98 10.13
N LEU A 31 3.40 1.85 9.16
CA LEU A 31 4.42 2.89 9.29
C LEU A 31 4.08 3.91 10.38
N THR A 32 2.80 4.26 10.51
CA THR A 32 2.37 5.25 11.51
C THR A 32 2.32 4.68 12.92
N GLU A 33 2.28 3.36 13.13
CA GLU A 33 2.38 2.73 14.46
C GLU A 33 3.67 3.10 15.20
N LYS A 34 4.76 3.37 14.47
CA LYS A 34 6.04 3.80 15.02
C LYS A 34 6.02 5.18 15.64
N LEU A 35 4.98 5.96 15.37
CA LEU A 35 4.82 7.30 15.92
C LEU A 35 4.06 7.28 17.26
N PRO A 36 4.30 8.26 18.13
CA PRO A 36 3.45 8.49 19.30
C PRO A 36 1.99 8.60 18.90
N HIS A 37 1.09 8.04 19.70
CA HIS A 37 -0.34 7.89 19.40
C HIS A 37 -1.00 9.20 18.91
N GLU A 38 -0.64 10.33 19.52
CA GLU A 38 -1.14 11.66 19.18
C GLU A 38 -0.77 12.13 17.76
N LYS A 39 0.36 11.62 17.21
CA LYS A 39 0.87 12.00 15.89
C LYS A 39 0.42 11.07 14.78
N ARG A 40 -0.06 9.86 15.10
CA ARG A 40 -0.45 8.84 14.10
C ARG A 40 -1.52 9.34 13.13
N LYS A 41 -2.60 9.89 13.66
CA LYS A 41 -3.72 10.42 12.85
C LYS A 41 -3.28 11.56 11.93
N LYS A 42 -2.42 12.47 12.44
CA LYS A 42 -1.85 13.55 11.62
C LYS A 42 -0.96 13.00 10.52
N ALA A 43 -0.10 12.03 10.83
CA ALA A 43 0.80 11.42 9.84
C ALA A 43 0.03 10.73 8.71
N ARG A 44 -1.05 9.98 9.04
CA ARG A 44 -1.93 9.35 8.05
C ARG A 44 -2.58 10.37 7.13
N ARG A 45 -3.16 11.44 7.70
CA ARG A 45 -3.78 12.49 6.90
C ARG A 45 -2.79 13.19 6.00
N TRP A 46 -1.63 13.58 6.51
CA TRP A 46 -0.58 14.21 5.71
C TRP A 46 -0.06 13.27 4.62
N GLY A 47 0.19 12.00 4.95
CA GLY A 47 0.60 10.99 3.97
C GLY A 47 -0.39 10.89 2.81
N LEU A 48 -1.69 10.73 3.10
CA LEU A 48 -2.74 10.65 2.08
C LEU A 48 -2.96 11.96 1.32
N THR A 49 -2.75 13.12 1.97
CA THR A 49 -2.81 14.42 1.27
C THR A 49 -1.64 14.56 0.29
N PHE A 50 -0.44 14.17 0.66
CA PHE A 50 0.70 14.13 -0.27
C PHE A 50 0.45 13.12 -1.40
N ALA A 51 -0.09 11.95 -1.10
CA ALA A 51 -0.50 10.96 -2.09
C ALA A 51 -1.50 11.54 -3.10
N TRP A 52 -2.49 12.29 -2.64
CA TRP A 52 -3.44 12.98 -3.51
C TRP A 52 -2.77 13.99 -4.44
N ILE A 53 -1.89 14.83 -3.88
CA ILE A 53 -1.16 15.84 -4.67
C ILE A 53 -0.27 15.16 -5.71
N THR A 54 0.50 14.14 -5.32
CA THR A 54 1.40 13.43 -6.24
C THR A 54 0.64 12.72 -7.35
N ARG A 55 -0.49 12.08 -7.06
CA ARG A 55 -1.34 11.44 -8.08
C ARG A 55 -1.94 12.43 -9.06
N LEU A 56 -2.43 13.58 -8.58
CA LEU A 56 -2.94 14.64 -9.47
C LEU A 56 -1.83 15.26 -10.32
N LEU A 57 -0.63 15.43 -9.77
CA LEU A 57 0.53 15.89 -10.54
C LEU A 57 0.97 14.86 -11.58
N LEU A 58 0.98 13.56 -11.22
CA LEU A 58 1.26 12.47 -12.15
C LEU A 58 0.22 12.37 -13.26
N LEU A 59 -1.04 12.62 -12.95
CA LEU A 59 -2.13 12.65 -13.92
C LEU A 59 -2.08 13.91 -14.79
N GLY A 60 -1.53 15.00 -14.29
CA GLY A 60 -1.41 16.26 -15.01
C GLY A 60 -0.55 16.15 -16.27
N SER A 61 -0.92 16.91 -17.30
CA SER A 61 -0.37 16.78 -18.66
C SER A 61 1.17 16.78 -18.76
N ALA A 62 1.84 17.60 -17.97
CA ALA A 62 3.31 17.70 -18.00
C ALA A 62 4.01 16.42 -17.53
N VAL A 63 3.43 15.74 -16.52
CA VAL A 63 3.99 14.51 -15.96
C VAL A 63 3.57 13.28 -16.78
N PHE A 64 2.37 13.33 -17.39
CA PHE A 64 1.92 12.29 -18.33
C PHE A 64 2.88 12.17 -19.53
N VAL A 65 3.29 13.30 -20.13
CA VAL A 65 4.30 13.32 -21.20
C VAL A 65 5.65 12.77 -20.70
N PHE A 66 6.00 13.04 -19.45
CA PHE A 66 7.21 12.50 -18.83
C PHE A 66 7.11 10.99 -18.61
N LEU A 67 5.97 10.47 -18.14
CA LEU A 67 5.73 9.02 -17.96
C LEU A 67 5.81 8.26 -19.29
N VAL A 68 5.28 8.82 -20.38
CA VAL A 68 5.42 8.25 -21.73
C VAL A 68 6.89 8.20 -22.16
N LYS A 69 7.72 9.18 -21.74
CA LYS A 69 9.17 9.16 -21.96
C LYS A 69 9.90 8.13 -21.08
N LEU A 70 9.37 7.83 -19.88
CA LEU A 70 9.94 6.84 -18.97
C LEU A 70 9.88 5.39 -19.51
N VAL A 71 9.00 5.14 -20.48
CA VAL A 71 8.91 3.82 -21.16
C VAL A 71 10.03 3.65 -22.21
N LYS A 72 10.77 4.72 -22.57
CA LYS A 72 11.87 4.59 -23.53
C LYS A 72 13.04 3.83 -22.93
N PRO A 73 13.69 2.96 -23.73
CA PRO A 73 14.86 2.20 -23.30
C PRO A 73 15.99 3.16 -22.90
N ILE A 74 16.55 2.96 -21.70
CA ILE A 74 17.67 3.74 -21.16
C ILE A 74 18.92 2.88 -21.03
N LEU A 75 18.75 1.61 -20.67
CA LEU A 75 19.85 0.70 -20.39
C LEU A 75 19.60 -0.64 -21.07
N THR A 76 20.60 -1.13 -21.78
CA THR A 76 20.56 -2.47 -22.39
C THR A 76 21.67 -3.32 -21.75
N ILE A 77 21.26 -4.41 -21.08
CA ILE A 77 22.19 -5.37 -20.48
C ILE A 77 21.96 -6.73 -21.14
N GLY A 78 22.87 -7.13 -22.01
CA GLY A 78 22.72 -8.35 -22.78
C GLY A 78 21.53 -8.31 -23.73
N SER A 79 20.57 -9.22 -23.56
CA SER A 79 19.32 -9.28 -24.32
C SER A 79 18.17 -8.48 -23.69
N MET A 80 18.33 -7.97 -22.47
CA MET A 80 17.30 -7.24 -21.75
C MET A 80 17.44 -5.74 -21.94
N VAL A 81 16.33 -5.07 -22.18
CA VAL A 81 16.25 -3.62 -22.38
C VAL A 81 15.44 -3.04 -21.23
N PHE A 82 16.06 -2.18 -20.43
CA PHE A 82 15.42 -1.56 -19.28
C PHE A 82 15.04 -0.12 -19.56
N SER A 83 13.80 0.22 -19.26
CA SER A 83 13.30 1.60 -19.21
C SER A 83 13.53 2.21 -17.82
N ALA A 84 13.35 3.53 -17.68
CA ALA A 84 13.37 4.15 -16.35
C ALA A 84 12.23 3.62 -15.46
N ARG A 85 11.08 3.28 -16.04
CA ARG A 85 9.96 2.64 -15.33
C ARG A 85 10.40 1.32 -14.70
N ASP A 86 11.10 0.48 -15.45
CA ASP A 86 11.51 -0.85 -14.98
C ASP A 86 12.51 -0.75 -13.83
N LEU A 87 13.50 0.14 -13.94
CA LEU A 87 14.44 0.42 -12.86
C LEU A 87 13.74 0.95 -11.59
N PHE A 88 12.72 1.79 -11.78
CA PHE A 88 11.93 2.32 -10.68
C PHE A 88 11.10 1.21 -10.01
N LEU A 89 10.49 0.30 -10.78
CA LEU A 89 9.75 -0.84 -10.26
C LEU A 89 10.66 -1.83 -9.51
N ILE A 90 11.84 -2.15 -10.07
CA ILE A 90 12.83 -3.02 -9.43
C ILE A 90 13.30 -2.41 -8.10
N SER A 91 13.69 -1.13 -8.11
CA SER A 91 14.20 -0.47 -6.90
C SER A 91 13.11 -0.31 -5.83
N GLY A 92 11.88 0.04 -6.23
CA GLY A 92 10.72 0.15 -5.36
C GLY A 92 10.30 -1.19 -4.77
N GLY A 93 10.25 -2.24 -5.59
CA GLY A 93 9.95 -3.60 -5.15
C GLY A 93 11.00 -4.15 -4.19
N ALA A 94 12.28 -3.98 -4.51
CA ALA A 94 13.40 -4.36 -3.62
C ALA A 94 13.33 -3.61 -2.27
N PHE A 95 13.02 -2.32 -2.30
CA PHE A 95 12.82 -1.52 -1.09
C PHE A 95 11.66 -2.07 -0.23
N LEU A 96 10.53 -2.44 -0.85
CA LEU A 96 9.39 -3.03 -0.16
C LEU A 96 9.74 -4.36 0.49
N ILE A 97 10.41 -5.25 -0.22
CA ILE A 97 10.85 -6.56 0.29
C ILE A 97 11.76 -6.35 1.50
N TRP A 98 12.79 -5.51 1.34
CA TRP A 98 13.71 -5.20 2.42
C TRP A 98 13.00 -4.62 3.64
N LYS A 99 12.12 -3.62 3.41
CA LYS A 99 11.42 -2.92 4.50
C LYS A 99 10.45 -3.82 5.24
N SER A 100 9.67 -4.63 4.51
CA SER A 100 8.73 -5.57 5.12
C SER A 100 9.43 -6.67 5.90
N THR A 101 10.56 -7.19 5.37
CA THR A 101 11.38 -8.17 6.07
C THR A 101 11.99 -7.60 7.34
N ASP A 102 12.52 -6.37 7.31
CA ASP A 102 13.04 -5.65 8.50
C ASP A 102 11.95 -5.46 9.57
N GLU A 103 10.72 -5.19 9.15
CA GLU A 103 9.59 -5.02 10.06
C GLU A 103 9.15 -6.34 10.70
N ILE A 104 9.05 -7.41 9.89
CA ILE A 104 8.75 -8.77 10.38
C ILE A 104 9.82 -9.22 11.38
N HIS A 105 11.09 -9.00 11.05
CA HIS A 105 12.19 -9.37 11.93
C HIS A 105 12.10 -8.66 13.29
N LYS A 106 11.76 -7.37 13.31
CA LYS A 106 11.54 -6.62 14.54
C LYS A 106 10.36 -7.13 15.36
N ASP A 107 9.24 -7.45 14.70
CA ASP A 107 8.05 -7.96 15.37
C ASP A 107 8.30 -9.36 15.98
N VAL A 108 9.06 -10.23 15.31
CA VAL A 108 9.36 -11.58 15.78
C VAL A 108 10.38 -11.59 16.93
N ILE A 109 11.40 -10.72 16.90
CA ILE A 109 12.44 -10.68 17.95
C ILE A 109 11.95 -9.98 19.22
N HIS A 110 11.00 -9.07 19.13
CA HIS A 110 10.46 -8.34 20.29
C HIS A 110 9.31 -9.07 21.00
N GLU A 111 9.10 -10.37 20.77
CA GLU A 111 8.34 -11.17 21.75
C GLU A 111 9.10 -11.16 23.09
N PRO A 112 8.44 -10.78 24.19
CA PRO A 112 9.11 -10.57 25.47
C PRO A 112 9.51 -11.91 26.08
N LEU A 113 10.70 -12.40 25.76
CA LEU A 113 11.45 -13.22 26.71
C LEU A 113 11.94 -12.24 27.78
N MET A 114 11.23 -12.28 28.90
CA MET A 114 11.52 -11.63 30.18
C MET A 114 12.95 -11.10 30.31
N GLU A 115 13.10 -9.76 30.13
CA GLU A 115 14.02 -8.98 30.96
C GLU A 115 13.73 -7.49 30.75
N PRO A 116 13.75 -6.65 31.81
CA PRO A 116 13.61 -5.21 31.65
C PRO A 116 14.95 -4.64 31.21
N VAL A 117 15.31 -4.85 29.95
CA VAL A 117 16.49 -4.21 29.37
C VAL A 117 16.12 -2.82 28.91
N SER A 118 16.63 -1.85 29.70
CA SER A 118 17.01 -0.49 29.29
C SER A 118 16.24 0.11 28.11
N LYS A 119 15.44 1.09 28.46
CA LYS A 119 14.86 2.10 27.54
C LYS A 119 15.94 2.90 26.80
N ASN A 120 16.72 2.28 25.94
CA ASN A 120 17.63 3.01 25.08
C ASN A 120 17.62 2.42 23.68
N VAL A 121 17.35 3.32 22.72
CA VAL A 121 17.50 3.13 21.26
C VAL A 121 16.36 2.36 20.58
N SER A 122 15.14 2.83 20.74
CA SER A 122 14.28 2.93 19.57
C SER A 122 14.66 4.26 18.91
N SER A 123 15.24 4.24 17.72
CA SER A 123 15.31 5.44 16.89
C SER A 123 13.87 5.90 16.71
N SER A 124 13.47 6.92 17.48
CA SER A 124 12.11 7.44 17.45
C SER A 124 11.83 7.88 16.02
N ALA A 125 10.97 7.13 15.34
CA ALA A 125 10.63 7.43 13.97
C ALA A 125 10.18 8.89 13.92
N THR A 126 10.92 9.70 13.16
CA THR A 126 10.60 11.12 13.06
C THR A 126 9.33 11.26 12.23
N PHE A 127 8.39 12.11 12.68
CA PHE A 127 7.16 12.37 11.94
C PHE A 127 7.40 12.64 10.45
N ARG A 128 8.40 13.49 10.15
CA ARG A 128 8.79 13.80 8.75
C ARG A 128 9.29 12.55 8.01
N GLY A 129 10.10 11.72 8.66
CA GLY A 129 10.62 10.49 8.05
C GLY A 129 9.50 9.52 7.67
N VAL A 130 8.51 9.33 8.55
CA VAL A 130 7.34 8.47 8.27
C VAL A 130 6.51 9.03 7.12
N VAL A 131 6.22 10.35 7.12
CA VAL A 131 5.45 10.98 6.05
C VAL A 131 6.18 10.89 4.70
N ILE A 132 7.50 11.08 4.67
CA ILE A 132 8.31 10.93 3.45
C ILE A 132 8.27 9.47 2.96
N GLN A 133 8.40 8.48 3.86
CA GLN A 133 8.30 7.06 3.50
C GLN A 133 6.93 6.74 2.88
N ILE A 134 5.85 7.24 3.49
CA ILE A 134 4.49 7.06 2.96
C ILE A 134 4.38 7.67 1.56
N ALA A 135 4.83 8.91 1.38
CA ALA A 135 4.77 9.59 0.09
C ALA A 135 5.59 8.86 -0.99
N LEU A 136 6.78 8.37 -0.64
CA LEU A 136 7.66 7.64 -1.57
C LEU A 136 7.02 6.31 -1.99
N LEU A 137 6.43 5.57 -1.05
CA LEU A 137 5.73 4.33 -1.35
C LEU A 137 4.48 4.57 -2.19
N ASP A 138 3.72 5.62 -1.90
CA ASP A 138 2.55 5.96 -2.71
C ASP A 138 2.94 6.30 -4.16
N ILE A 139 4.06 6.98 -4.38
CA ILE A 139 4.58 7.24 -5.74
C ILE A 139 4.85 5.91 -6.48
N ILE A 140 5.45 4.93 -5.80
CA ILE A 140 5.75 3.62 -6.38
C ILE A 140 4.47 2.91 -6.84
N PHE A 141 3.42 2.92 -6.00
CA PHE A 141 2.15 2.27 -6.30
C PHE A 141 1.28 3.06 -7.28
N SER A 142 1.33 4.40 -7.21
CA SER A 142 0.48 5.26 -8.03
C SER A 142 0.89 5.31 -9.50
N LEU A 143 2.14 4.98 -9.80
CA LEU A 143 2.61 4.96 -11.19
C LEU A 143 1.80 3.98 -12.05
N ASP A 144 1.49 2.82 -11.51
CA ASP A 144 0.71 1.79 -12.19
C ASP A 144 -0.80 2.10 -12.18
N SER A 145 -1.34 2.62 -11.07
CA SER A 145 -2.76 2.99 -10.99
C SER A 145 -3.10 4.13 -11.94
N VAL A 146 -2.22 5.12 -12.08
CA VAL A 146 -2.40 6.22 -13.05
C VAL A 146 -2.34 5.71 -14.48
N LEU A 147 -1.39 4.82 -14.81
CA LEU A 147 -1.33 4.21 -16.14
C LEU A 147 -2.60 3.41 -16.47
N THR A 148 -3.11 2.65 -15.50
CA THR A 148 -4.35 1.89 -15.64
C THR A 148 -5.56 2.81 -15.83
N ALA A 149 -5.67 3.88 -15.05
CA ALA A 149 -6.75 4.87 -15.16
C ALA A 149 -6.77 5.53 -16.54
N VAL A 150 -5.60 5.90 -17.07
CA VAL A 150 -5.45 6.46 -18.42
C VAL A 150 -5.86 5.45 -19.51
N GLY A 151 -5.64 4.15 -19.28
CA GLY A 151 -6.11 3.09 -20.18
C GLY A 151 -7.63 2.91 -20.21
N LEU A 152 -8.33 3.29 -19.11
CA LEU A 152 -9.78 3.13 -18.99
C LEU A 152 -10.57 4.35 -19.53
N THR A 153 -10.03 5.55 -19.43
CA THR A 153 -10.68 6.77 -19.91
C THR A 153 -9.67 7.82 -20.32
N SER A 154 -10.03 8.61 -21.34
CA SER A 154 -9.24 9.78 -21.76
C SER A 154 -9.65 11.08 -21.05
N HIS A 155 -10.68 11.04 -20.20
CA HIS A 155 -11.22 12.24 -19.56
C HIS A 155 -10.48 12.55 -18.25
N PHE A 156 -9.57 13.51 -18.28
CA PHE A 156 -8.81 13.97 -17.12
C PHE A 156 -9.70 14.32 -15.91
N THR A 157 -10.81 15.00 -16.12
CA THR A 157 -11.73 15.40 -15.04
C THR A 157 -12.35 14.20 -14.32
N VAL A 158 -12.71 13.15 -15.07
CA VAL A 158 -13.27 11.91 -14.49
C VAL A 158 -12.23 11.19 -13.66
N MET A 159 -10.99 11.07 -14.16
CA MET A 159 -9.87 10.49 -13.42
C MET A 159 -9.54 11.29 -12.15
N ALA A 160 -9.44 12.61 -12.26
CA ALA A 160 -9.13 13.50 -11.13
C ALA A 160 -10.22 13.42 -10.03
N LEU A 161 -11.49 13.37 -10.43
CA LEU A 161 -12.61 13.18 -9.51
C LEU A 161 -12.56 11.81 -8.83
N ALA A 162 -12.30 10.74 -9.59
CA ALA A 162 -12.20 9.38 -9.06
C ALA A 162 -11.08 9.27 -7.99
N ILE A 163 -9.88 9.77 -8.31
CA ILE A 163 -8.76 9.81 -7.38
C ILE A 163 -9.11 10.63 -6.12
N THR A 164 -9.74 11.79 -6.29
CA THR A 164 -10.09 12.65 -5.16
C THR A 164 -11.10 11.97 -4.24
N ILE A 165 -12.15 11.36 -4.80
CA ILE A 165 -13.16 10.64 -4.02
C ILE A 165 -12.54 9.43 -3.32
N ALA A 166 -11.70 8.66 -4.02
CA ALA A 166 -11.01 7.50 -3.43
C ALA A 166 -10.11 7.92 -2.25
N ILE A 167 -9.34 9.00 -2.38
CA ILE A 167 -8.51 9.52 -1.28
C ILE A 167 -9.35 9.98 -0.09
N ILE A 168 -10.50 10.62 -0.32
CA ILE A 168 -11.42 11.01 0.77
C ILE A 168 -11.91 9.76 1.51
N ILE A 169 -12.31 8.71 0.78
CA ILE A 169 -12.71 7.43 1.35
C ILE A 169 -11.57 6.81 2.15
N MET A 170 -10.34 6.82 1.62
CA MET A 170 -9.16 6.29 2.29
C MET A 170 -8.80 7.09 3.56
N ILE A 171 -8.92 8.41 3.55
CA ILE A 171 -8.72 9.24 4.76
C ILE A 171 -9.70 8.83 5.85
N TRP A 172 -10.97 8.63 5.50
CA TRP A 172 -12.00 8.20 6.43
C TRP A 172 -11.74 6.77 6.94
N ALA A 173 -11.40 5.85 6.04
CA ALA A 173 -11.12 4.45 6.36
C ALA A 173 -9.78 4.25 7.11
N SER A 174 -8.85 5.20 7.03
CA SER A 174 -7.49 5.04 7.59
C SER A 174 -7.45 4.82 9.10
N GLU A 175 -8.38 5.40 9.85
CA GLU A 175 -8.43 5.26 11.31
C GLU A 175 -8.97 3.89 11.75
N PRO A 176 -10.15 3.42 11.27
CA PRO A 176 -10.66 2.09 11.60
C PRO A 176 -9.73 0.96 11.11
N VAL A 177 -9.14 1.08 9.92
CA VAL A 177 -8.19 0.10 9.39
C VAL A 177 -6.94 0.02 10.25
N SER A 178 -6.36 1.16 10.62
CA SER A 178 -5.17 1.21 11.48
C SER A 178 -5.44 0.63 12.87
N LYS A 179 -6.61 0.93 13.45
CA LYS A 179 -7.03 0.36 14.73
C LYS A 179 -7.18 -1.16 14.63
N PHE A 180 -7.85 -1.64 13.58
CA PHE A 180 -8.03 -3.07 13.34
C PHE A 180 -6.70 -3.82 13.21
N ILE A 181 -5.74 -3.28 12.46
CA ILE A 181 -4.41 -3.87 12.29
C ILE A 181 -3.65 -3.90 13.61
N SER A 182 -3.70 -2.81 14.40
CA SER A 182 -2.98 -2.71 15.67
C SER A 182 -3.56 -3.63 16.76
N GLU A 183 -4.85 -3.95 16.69
CA GLU A 183 -5.51 -4.88 17.62
C GLU A 183 -5.30 -6.37 17.25
N HIS A 184 -4.83 -6.64 16.02
CA HIS A 184 -4.67 -8.01 15.50
C HIS A 184 -3.25 -8.24 14.95
N PRO A 185 -2.30 -8.66 15.79
CA PRO A 185 -0.91 -8.89 15.36
C PRO A 185 -0.77 -9.85 14.19
N THR A 186 -1.61 -10.88 14.11
CA THR A 186 -1.62 -11.85 13.01
C THR A 186 -2.00 -11.20 11.69
N ILE A 187 -2.96 -10.25 11.70
CA ILE A 187 -3.33 -9.44 10.53
C ILE A 187 -2.17 -8.53 10.11
N LYS A 188 -1.42 -7.97 11.08
CA LYS A 188 -0.23 -7.17 10.80
C LYS A 188 0.84 -8.01 10.10
N MET A 189 1.13 -9.22 10.60
CA MET A 189 2.07 -10.14 9.97
C MET A 189 1.64 -10.57 8.57
N LEU A 190 0.33 -10.85 8.38
CA LEU A 190 -0.23 -11.15 7.07
C LEU A 190 -0.03 -9.98 6.11
N ALA A 191 -0.31 -8.76 6.55
CA ALA A 191 -0.14 -7.55 5.77
C ALA A 191 1.33 -7.33 5.37
N LEU A 192 2.29 -7.52 6.28
CA LEU A 192 3.72 -7.42 5.98
C LEU A 192 4.16 -8.50 4.97
N SER A 193 3.67 -9.73 5.10
CA SER A 193 3.93 -10.81 4.15
C SER A 193 3.36 -10.48 2.76
N TYR A 194 2.18 -9.87 2.72
CA TYR A 194 1.57 -9.41 1.47
C TYR A 194 2.39 -8.28 0.79
N LEU A 195 3.01 -7.39 1.59
CA LEU A 195 3.93 -6.37 1.05
C LEU A 195 5.18 -6.99 0.41
N ILE A 196 5.70 -8.08 0.96
CA ILE A 196 6.80 -8.83 0.32
C ILE A 196 6.33 -9.38 -1.02
N LEU A 197 5.11 -9.95 -1.07
CA LEU A 197 4.53 -10.46 -2.30
C LEU A 197 4.38 -9.36 -3.36
N ILE A 198 3.83 -8.20 -3.00
CA ILE A 198 3.73 -7.05 -3.90
C ILE A 198 5.12 -6.61 -4.37
N GLY A 199 6.07 -6.48 -3.45
CA GLY A 199 7.46 -6.12 -3.79
C GLY A 199 8.07 -7.09 -4.80
N THR A 200 7.84 -8.39 -4.63
CA THR A 200 8.31 -9.44 -5.56
C THR A 200 7.67 -9.27 -6.94
N VAL A 201 6.36 -9.00 -7.01
CA VAL A 201 5.67 -8.77 -8.28
C VAL A 201 6.16 -7.49 -8.96
N LEU A 202 6.41 -6.40 -8.22
CA LEU A 202 6.99 -5.18 -8.79
C LEU A 202 8.39 -5.43 -9.38
N VAL A 203 9.21 -6.23 -8.70
CA VAL A 203 10.51 -6.64 -9.24
C VAL A 203 10.33 -7.47 -10.50
N ALA A 204 9.40 -8.44 -10.50
CA ALA A 204 9.11 -9.26 -11.67
C ALA A 204 8.62 -8.41 -12.86
N ASP A 205 7.69 -7.46 -12.61
CA ASP A 205 7.21 -6.52 -13.63
C ASP A 205 8.34 -5.66 -14.21
N GLY A 206 9.32 -5.25 -13.38
CA GLY A 206 10.50 -4.52 -13.82
C GLY A 206 11.47 -5.36 -14.67
N PHE A 207 11.37 -6.69 -14.60
CA PHE A 207 12.06 -7.64 -15.49
C PHE A 207 11.17 -8.12 -16.64
N GLU A 208 10.09 -7.41 -16.95
CA GLU A 208 9.12 -7.73 -18.00
C GLU A 208 8.29 -9.03 -17.76
N PHE A 209 8.36 -9.61 -16.56
CA PHE A 209 7.50 -10.71 -16.14
C PHE A 209 6.18 -10.17 -15.58
N HIS A 210 5.19 -10.00 -16.44
CA HIS A 210 3.90 -9.42 -16.07
C HIS A 210 3.04 -10.43 -15.30
N VAL A 211 2.83 -10.16 -14.01
CA VAL A 211 1.93 -10.92 -13.14
C VAL A 211 0.57 -10.20 -13.08
N PRO A 212 -0.52 -10.84 -13.57
CA PRO A 212 -1.85 -10.23 -13.48
C PRO A 212 -2.23 -9.95 -12.03
N ARG A 213 -2.61 -8.71 -11.72
CA ARG A 213 -2.95 -8.26 -10.36
C ARG A 213 -4.10 -9.02 -9.72
N GLY A 214 -4.95 -9.64 -10.52
CA GLY A 214 -6.02 -10.52 -10.02
C GLY A 214 -5.52 -11.63 -9.10
N TYR A 215 -4.34 -12.18 -9.37
CA TYR A 215 -3.74 -13.21 -8.50
C TYR A 215 -3.35 -12.66 -7.13
N LEU A 216 -2.85 -11.42 -7.09
CA LEU A 216 -2.51 -10.75 -5.83
C LEU A 216 -3.76 -10.51 -4.98
N TYR A 217 -4.82 -9.99 -5.60
CA TYR A 217 -6.09 -9.74 -4.89
C TYR A 217 -6.75 -11.03 -4.42
N PHE A 218 -6.68 -12.09 -5.23
CA PHE A 218 -7.16 -13.41 -4.82
C PHE A 218 -6.36 -13.94 -3.62
N ALA A 219 -5.03 -13.88 -3.68
CA ALA A 219 -4.16 -14.33 -2.58
C ALA A 219 -4.43 -13.55 -1.28
N MET A 220 -4.58 -12.22 -1.36
CA MET A 220 -4.93 -11.37 -0.23
C MET A 220 -6.30 -11.72 0.34
N GLY A 221 -7.32 -11.81 -0.52
CA GLY A 221 -8.69 -12.15 -0.11
C GLY A 221 -8.77 -13.54 0.53
N PHE A 222 -8.09 -14.53 -0.04
CA PHE A 222 -8.01 -15.87 0.51
C PHE A 222 -7.33 -15.86 1.90
N SER A 223 -6.18 -15.20 2.02
CA SER A 223 -5.44 -15.11 3.28
C SER A 223 -6.24 -14.40 4.38
N LEU A 224 -6.93 -13.30 4.04
CA LEU A 224 -7.82 -12.60 4.96
C LEU A 224 -9.01 -13.47 5.38
N ALA A 225 -9.58 -14.25 4.47
CA ALA A 225 -10.67 -15.18 4.79
C ALA A 225 -10.21 -16.25 5.76
N VAL A 226 -9.05 -16.89 5.54
CA VAL A 226 -8.45 -17.88 6.45
C VAL A 226 -8.19 -17.26 7.82
N GLU A 227 -7.59 -16.06 7.87
CA GLU A 227 -7.28 -15.42 9.14
C GLU A 227 -8.55 -15.00 9.89
N SER A 228 -9.59 -14.56 9.19
CA SER A 228 -10.88 -14.27 9.80
C SER A 228 -11.48 -15.51 10.48
N LEU A 229 -11.36 -16.69 9.86
CA LEU A 229 -11.78 -17.96 10.46
C LEU A 229 -10.94 -18.33 11.70
N ASN A 230 -9.63 -18.06 11.67
CA ASN A 230 -8.74 -18.25 12.82
C ASN A 230 -9.14 -17.36 14.00
N LEU A 231 -9.41 -16.09 13.75
CA LEU A 231 -9.85 -15.13 14.79
C LEU A 231 -11.17 -15.58 15.43
N ILE A 232 -12.16 -15.98 14.62
CA ILE A 232 -13.45 -16.49 15.10
C ILE A 232 -13.25 -17.73 15.98
N LYS A 233 -12.37 -18.66 15.57
CA LYS A 233 -12.03 -19.85 16.34
C LYS A 233 -11.39 -19.50 17.70
N HIS A 234 -10.43 -18.57 17.69
CA HIS A 234 -9.74 -18.11 18.91
C HIS A 234 -10.71 -17.48 19.91
N GLU A 235 -11.60 -16.61 19.46
CA GLU A 235 -12.62 -16.01 20.32
C GLU A 235 -13.57 -17.06 20.92
N ARG A 236 -14.02 -18.04 20.12
CA ARG A 236 -14.89 -19.12 20.61
C ARG A 236 -14.20 -19.95 21.68
N VAL A 237 -12.91 -20.27 21.53
CA VAL A 237 -12.14 -21.02 22.51
C VAL A 237 -11.98 -20.20 23.81
N LYS A 238 -11.68 -18.90 23.70
CA LYS A 238 -11.56 -17.99 24.86
C LYS A 238 -12.86 -17.89 25.65
N ARG A 239 -13.99 -17.72 24.96
CA ARG A 239 -15.34 -17.71 25.62
C ARG A 239 -15.67 -19.02 26.32
N LYS A 240 -15.29 -20.17 25.74
CA LYS A 240 -15.53 -21.48 26.36
C LYS A 240 -14.67 -21.70 27.61
N LYS A 241 -13.47 -21.13 27.72
CA LYS A 241 -12.62 -21.17 28.90
C LYS A 241 -13.20 -20.32 30.03
N LEU A 242 -13.63 -19.08 29.73
CA LEU A 242 -14.25 -18.17 30.70
C LEU A 242 -15.57 -18.71 31.30
N ASN A 243 -16.32 -19.49 30.55
CA ASN A 243 -17.59 -20.09 31.06
C ASN A 243 -17.39 -21.39 31.85
N ARG A 244 -16.14 -21.82 32.01
CA ARG A 244 -15.79 -23.05 32.79
C ARG A 244 -15.10 -22.71 34.11
N GLU A 245 -14.74 -21.49 34.35
CA GLU A 245 -14.29 -20.88 35.63
C GLU A 245 -15.49 -20.26 36.36
#